data_830ffe8df81d0b439d46980c794d11a1
#
_entry.id   830ffe8df81d0b439d46980c794d11a1
#
_cell.length_a   1.000
_cell.length_b   1.000
_cell.length_c   1.000
_cell.angle_alpha   90.00
_cell.angle_beta   90.00
_cell.angle_gamma   90.00
#
_symmetry.space_group_name_H-M   'P 1'
#
loop_
_entity.id
_entity.type
_entity.pdbx_description
1 polymer ?
#
loop_
_entity_poly.entity_id
_entity_poly.type
_entity_poly.pdbx_seq_one_letter_code
_entity_poly.pdbx_strand_id
1 'polypeptide(L)'
;MNYSRVLILDFGSQVTKLIARKIRELNIYCEILPYKTNIKNIKQISPDCIILSGSPASVHDKKPPKPDLNIFDLDLPILGICYGAQFLSKILGGKVAKSKTREFGPSKLKKISNSKLLKNIKNNEISWMSHGDTIVKLPNKIKAIAKSEFGSISLFSSSDFMIVGTQFHPEVAHTAFGQQFLKNFLVDIVGCKQNWKPEKLVNQKIKEI
;
A
#
# COMPACT_ATOMS: atom_id res chain seq x y z
N MET A 1 6.05 21.81 -10.09
CA MET A 1 6.28 20.60 -10.91
C MET A 1 4.93 20.03 -11.29
N ASN A 2 4.73 19.62 -12.55
CA ASN A 2 3.38 19.24 -13.03
C ASN A 2 3.15 17.70 -13.06
N TYR A 3 3.72 16.96 -12.12
CA TYR A 3 3.50 15.52 -11.96
C TYR A 3 3.13 15.16 -10.53
N SER A 4 2.35 14.09 -10.39
CA SER A 4 1.96 13.56 -9.07
C SER A 4 3.13 12.89 -8.39
N ARG A 5 3.12 12.91 -7.05
CA ARG A 5 4.17 12.36 -6.18
C ARG A 5 3.60 11.32 -5.23
N VAL A 6 4.10 10.12 -5.32
CA VAL A 6 3.77 9.05 -4.38
C VAL A 6 4.91 8.90 -3.39
N LEU A 7 4.63 9.00 -2.10
CA LEU A 7 5.60 8.74 -1.06
C LEU A 7 5.48 7.30 -0.57
N ILE A 8 6.56 6.55 -0.61
CA ILE A 8 6.66 5.20 -0.05
C ILE A 8 7.46 5.30 1.26
N LEU A 9 6.84 4.94 2.38
CA LEU A 9 7.53 4.79 3.65
C LEU A 9 7.99 3.34 3.78
N ASP A 10 9.32 3.17 3.84
CA ASP A 10 9.98 1.86 3.88
C ASP A 10 10.11 1.35 5.32
N PHE A 11 9.40 0.28 5.62
CA PHE A 11 9.44 -0.43 6.90
C PHE A 11 10.45 -1.58 6.93
N GLY A 12 11.40 -1.58 5.98
CA GLY A 12 12.47 -2.58 5.88
C GLY A 12 12.09 -3.83 5.10
N SER A 13 11.09 -3.73 4.22
CA SER A 13 10.75 -4.83 3.31
C SER A 13 11.83 -5.02 2.24
N GLN A 14 12.18 -6.26 1.95
CA GLN A 14 13.09 -6.60 0.84
C GLN A 14 12.51 -6.23 -0.53
N VAL A 15 11.20 -6.07 -0.63
CA VAL A 15 10.48 -5.79 -1.89
C VAL A 15 9.98 -4.35 -2.03
N THR A 16 10.36 -3.43 -1.12
CA THR A 16 9.96 -2.01 -1.21
C THR A 16 10.34 -1.38 -2.55
N LYS A 17 11.51 -1.71 -3.08
CA LYS A 17 11.96 -1.20 -4.40
C LYS A 17 11.08 -1.68 -5.55
N LEU A 18 10.42 -2.84 -5.42
CA LEU A 18 9.47 -3.34 -6.43
C LEU A 18 8.19 -2.49 -6.43
N ILE A 19 7.73 -1.99 -5.27
CA ILE A 19 6.61 -1.04 -5.21
C ILE A 19 6.94 0.18 -6.07
N ALA A 20 8.11 0.80 -5.84
CA ALA A 20 8.54 1.97 -6.62
C ALA A 20 8.66 1.66 -8.11
N ARG A 21 9.21 0.50 -8.48
CA ARG A 21 9.30 0.06 -9.87
C ARG A 21 7.91 0.00 -10.52
N LYS A 22 6.95 -0.66 -9.88
CA LYS A 22 5.57 -0.78 -10.37
C LYS A 22 4.87 0.57 -10.55
N ILE A 23 5.11 1.52 -9.65
CA ILE A 23 4.58 2.88 -9.75
C ILE A 23 5.19 3.63 -10.94
N ARG A 24 6.51 3.50 -11.13
CA ARG A 24 7.24 4.13 -12.25
C ARG A 24 6.85 3.52 -13.61
N GLU A 25 6.52 2.23 -13.66
CA GLU A 25 5.95 1.57 -14.83
C GLU A 25 4.58 2.17 -15.23
N LEU A 26 3.86 2.81 -14.28
CA LEU A 26 2.65 3.60 -14.56
C LEU A 26 2.95 5.06 -14.96
N ASN A 27 4.20 5.44 -15.19
CA ASN A 27 4.63 6.82 -15.44
C ASN A 27 4.25 7.79 -14.31
N ILE A 28 4.28 7.34 -13.06
CA ILE A 28 4.04 8.13 -11.86
C ILE A 28 5.35 8.26 -11.08
N TYR A 29 5.66 9.48 -10.61
CA TYR A 29 6.83 9.70 -9.77
C TYR A 29 6.61 9.17 -8.36
N CYS A 30 7.65 8.56 -7.79
CA CYS A 30 7.64 8.14 -6.39
C CYS A 30 9.01 8.28 -5.75
N GLU A 31 8.97 8.54 -4.45
CA GLU A 31 10.14 8.56 -3.57
C GLU A 31 10.01 7.49 -2.48
N ILE A 32 11.14 6.90 -2.10
CA ILE A 32 11.22 5.97 -0.97
C ILE A 32 11.96 6.69 0.15
N LEU A 33 11.31 6.79 1.31
CA LEU A 33 11.92 7.32 2.52
C LEU A 33 11.79 6.32 3.67
N PRO A 34 12.72 6.34 4.64
CA PRO A 34 12.58 5.53 5.85
C PRO A 34 11.26 5.82 6.57
N TYR A 35 10.65 4.80 7.17
CA TYR A 35 9.38 4.96 7.90
C TYR A 35 9.47 5.97 9.05
N LYS A 36 10.66 6.23 9.59
CA LYS A 36 10.92 7.22 10.66
C LYS A 36 10.99 8.67 10.17
N THR A 37 10.80 8.92 8.88
CA THR A 37 10.82 10.28 8.33
C THR A 37 9.81 11.15 9.05
N ASN A 38 10.26 12.31 9.55
CA ASN A 38 9.40 13.23 10.30
C ASN A 38 8.39 13.93 9.38
N ILE A 39 7.30 14.37 9.98
CA ILE A 39 6.18 14.99 9.26
C ILE A 39 6.59 16.28 8.52
N LYS A 40 7.59 17.05 8.99
CA LYS A 40 8.06 18.27 8.33
C LYS A 40 8.64 17.94 6.95
N ASN A 41 9.48 16.91 6.88
CA ASN A 41 10.08 16.45 5.62
C ASN A 41 9.01 15.88 4.67
N ILE A 42 8.03 15.14 5.19
CA ILE A 42 6.91 14.64 4.39
C ILE A 42 6.09 15.78 3.79
N LYS A 43 5.80 16.83 4.58
CA LYS A 43 5.09 18.03 4.10
C LYS A 43 5.87 18.78 3.01
N GLN A 44 7.20 18.85 3.10
CA GLN A 44 8.05 19.48 2.07
C GLN A 44 7.98 18.73 0.72
N ILE A 45 7.85 17.41 0.75
CA ILE A 45 7.67 16.61 -0.47
C ILE A 45 6.31 16.89 -1.11
N SER A 46 5.30 17.22 -0.29
CA SER A 46 3.92 17.43 -0.73
C SER A 46 3.39 16.27 -1.58
N PRO A 47 3.32 15.04 -1.04
CA PRO A 47 2.85 13.88 -1.78
C PRO A 47 1.33 13.94 -2.02
N ASP A 48 0.86 13.31 -3.11
CA ASP A 48 -0.57 13.12 -3.38
C ASP A 48 -1.14 11.90 -2.62
N CYS A 49 -0.30 10.95 -2.25
CA CYS A 49 -0.66 9.81 -1.40
C CYS A 49 0.58 9.19 -0.75
N ILE A 50 0.34 8.35 0.28
CA ILE A 50 1.38 7.65 1.02
C ILE A 50 1.16 6.14 0.89
N ILE A 51 2.23 5.38 0.65
CA ILE A 51 2.23 3.92 0.69
C ILE A 51 3.10 3.47 1.87
N LEU A 52 2.53 2.65 2.74
CA LEU A 52 3.24 1.98 3.83
C LEU A 52 3.65 0.59 3.33
N SER A 53 4.94 0.32 3.25
CA SER A 53 5.45 -0.97 2.74
C SER A 53 5.19 -2.13 3.71
N GLY A 54 5.52 -3.33 3.29
CA GLY A 54 5.68 -4.48 4.16
C GLY A 54 6.87 -4.31 5.12
N SER A 55 6.97 -5.22 6.09
CA SER A 55 8.09 -5.33 7.04
C SER A 55 8.31 -6.80 7.41
N PRO A 56 9.55 -7.22 7.73
CA PRO A 56 9.79 -8.50 8.39
C PRO A 56 9.34 -8.53 9.85
N ALA A 57 9.06 -7.37 10.45
CA ALA A 57 8.61 -7.24 11.83
C ALA A 57 7.13 -7.61 11.99
N SER A 58 6.72 -7.91 13.21
CA SER A 58 5.32 -8.09 13.60
C SER A 58 4.79 -6.82 14.27
N VAL A 59 3.50 -6.50 14.06
CA VAL A 59 2.80 -5.45 14.81
C VAL A 59 2.67 -5.76 16.30
N HIS A 60 3.03 -6.99 16.71
CA HIS A 60 3.05 -7.47 18.10
C HIS A 60 4.43 -7.42 18.75
N ASP A 61 5.47 -7.01 18.03
CA ASP A 61 6.81 -6.86 18.59
C ASP A 61 6.82 -5.84 19.73
N LYS A 62 7.80 -5.93 20.64
CA LYS A 62 7.94 -4.96 21.75
C LYS A 62 8.11 -3.52 21.26
N LYS A 63 8.78 -3.34 20.13
CA LYS A 63 9.00 -2.03 19.46
C LYS A 63 8.69 -2.16 17.96
N PRO A 64 7.41 -2.26 17.59
CA PRO A 64 7.04 -2.42 16.19
C PRO A 64 7.40 -1.15 15.41
N PRO A 65 7.89 -1.26 14.17
CA PRO A 65 8.10 -0.11 13.32
C PRO A 65 6.80 0.69 13.14
N LYS A 66 6.87 2.00 13.37
CA LYS A 66 5.73 2.92 13.18
C LYS A 66 6.20 4.23 12.57
N PRO A 67 5.43 4.83 11.67
CA PRO A 67 5.74 6.14 11.12
C PRO A 67 5.39 7.24 12.11
N ASP A 68 5.71 8.48 11.76
CA ASP A 68 5.15 9.65 12.42
C ASP A 68 3.62 9.63 12.24
N LEU A 69 2.86 9.57 13.34
CA LEU A 69 1.40 9.42 13.28
C LEU A 69 0.69 10.67 12.74
N ASN A 70 1.35 11.82 12.71
CA ASN A 70 0.80 13.02 12.08
C ASN A 70 0.62 12.90 10.55
N ILE A 71 1.04 11.77 9.93
CA ILE A 71 0.68 11.46 8.53
C ILE A 71 -0.84 11.36 8.32
N PHE A 72 -1.59 10.99 9.36
CA PHE A 72 -3.05 10.93 9.29
C PHE A 72 -3.70 12.32 9.28
N ASP A 73 -2.99 13.36 9.73
CA ASP A 73 -3.47 14.74 9.72
C ASP A 73 -3.20 15.44 8.36
N LEU A 74 -2.58 14.73 7.41
CA LEU A 74 -2.30 15.29 6.09
C LEU A 74 -3.51 15.25 5.14
N ASP A 75 -4.56 14.55 5.52
CA ASP A 75 -5.76 14.32 4.69
C ASP A 75 -5.42 13.76 3.30
N LEU A 76 -4.53 12.77 3.28
CA LEU A 76 -4.05 12.11 2.06
C LEU A 76 -4.46 10.63 2.06
N PRO A 77 -4.78 10.06 0.89
CA PRO A 77 -4.98 8.61 0.75
C PRO A 77 -3.74 7.83 1.19
N ILE A 78 -3.95 6.80 2.03
CA ILE A 78 -2.89 5.93 2.53
C ILE A 78 -3.18 4.49 2.12
N LEU A 79 -2.23 3.86 1.43
CA LEU A 79 -2.25 2.44 1.11
C LEU A 79 -1.25 1.69 2.00
N GLY A 80 -1.72 0.75 2.82
CA GLY A 80 -0.86 -0.20 3.53
C GLY A 80 -0.72 -1.51 2.76
N ILE A 81 0.51 -2.02 2.63
CA ILE A 81 0.82 -3.31 2.02
C ILE A 81 1.35 -4.25 3.11
N CYS A 82 0.76 -5.42 3.27
CA CYS A 82 1.13 -6.47 4.22
C CYS A 82 1.25 -5.92 5.66
N TYR A 83 2.47 -5.71 6.17
CA TYR A 83 2.69 -5.07 7.48
C TYR A 83 2.00 -3.70 7.56
N GLY A 84 2.12 -2.86 6.51
CA GLY A 84 1.47 -1.56 6.46
C GLY A 84 -0.05 -1.65 6.64
N ALA A 85 -0.70 -2.66 6.06
CA ALA A 85 -2.14 -2.91 6.23
C ALA A 85 -2.47 -3.35 7.66
N GLN A 86 -1.66 -4.23 8.26
CA GLN A 86 -1.81 -4.65 9.65
C GLN A 86 -1.62 -3.48 10.61
N PHE A 87 -0.62 -2.63 10.37
CA PHE A 87 -0.38 -1.41 11.13
C PHE A 87 -1.59 -0.47 11.06
N LEU A 88 -2.11 -0.16 9.86
CA LEU A 88 -3.30 0.67 9.67
C LEU A 88 -4.50 0.09 10.41
N SER A 89 -4.77 -1.21 10.26
CA SER A 89 -5.86 -1.85 10.97
C SER A 89 -5.73 -1.69 12.48
N LYS A 90 -4.55 -1.95 13.04
CA LYS A 90 -4.30 -1.91 14.49
C LYS A 90 -4.40 -0.50 15.05
N ILE A 91 -3.76 0.50 14.40
CA ILE A 91 -3.73 1.88 14.92
C ILE A 91 -5.11 2.56 14.87
N LEU A 92 -5.95 2.18 13.93
CA LEU A 92 -7.31 2.69 13.78
C LEU A 92 -8.36 1.94 14.64
N GLY A 93 -7.94 1.00 15.50
CA GLY A 93 -8.83 0.31 16.45
C GLY A 93 -9.34 -1.05 15.98
N GLY A 94 -8.76 -1.62 14.92
CA GLY A 94 -8.96 -3.00 14.52
C GLY A 94 -8.14 -3.97 15.37
N LYS A 95 -8.22 -5.26 15.04
CA LYS A 95 -7.49 -6.33 15.74
C LYS A 95 -6.70 -7.16 14.74
N VAL A 96 -5.41 -7.30 15.02
CA VAL A 96 -4.49 -8.20 14.34
C VAL A 96 -4.14 -9.32 15.32
N ALA A 97 -4.02 -10.55 14.87
CA ALA A 97 -3.64 -11.69 15.69
C ALA A 97 -2.60 -12.53 14.95
N LYS A 98 -1.79 -13.27 15.69
CA LYS A 98 -0.96 -14.33 15.12
C LYS A 98 -1.87 -15.35 14.44
N SER A 99 -1.64 -15.61 13.17
CA SER A 99 -2.44 -16.58 12.44
C SER A 99 -2.11 -18.00 12.88
N LYS A 100 -3.14 -18.81 13.05
CA LYS A 100 -2.97 -20.27 13.25
C LYS A 100 -2.48 -20.93 11.97
N THR A 101 -2.93 -20.45 10.84
CA THR A 101 -2.51 -20.86 9.49
C THR A 101 -1.74 -19.70 8.87
N ARG A 102 -0.40 -19.81 8.85
CA ARG A 102 0.44 -18.83 8.17
C ARG A 102 0.16 -18.89 6.67
N GLU A 103 -0.09 -17.74 6.05
CA GLU A 103 -0.31 -17.67 4.61
C GLU A 103 0.99 -17.23 3.93
N PHE A 104 1.69 -18.18 3.30
CA PHE A 104 2.87 -17.95 2.47
C PHE A 104 2.68 -18.61 1.12
N GLY A 105 2.82 -17.82 0.05
CA GLY A 105 2.66 -18.31 -1.32
C GLY A 105 1.37 -17.84 -2.00
N PRO A 106 0.96 -18.55 -3.08
CA PRO A 106 -0.20 -18.18 -3.86
C PRO A 106 -1.51 -18.42 -3.10
N SER A 107 -2.44 -17.48 -3.19
CA SER A 107 -3.79 -17.58 -2.62
C SER A 107 -4.79 -16.91 -3.56
N LYS A 108 -5.96 -17.53 -3.72
CA LYS A 108 -7.05 -16.97 -4.53
C LYS A 108 -7.71 -15.79 -3.83
N LEU A 109 -7.83 -14.67 -4.52
CA LEU A 109 -8.52 -13.49 -4.06
C LEU A 109 -10.04 -13.65 -4.25
N LYS A 110 -10.78 -13.84 -3.18
CA LYS A 110 -12.25 -13.93 -3.18
C LYS A 110 -12.85 -12.55 -2.95
N LYS A 111 -13.46 -11.97 -3.97
CA LYS A 111 -14.21 -10.72 -3.85
C LYS A 111 -15.46 -10.93 -3.01
N ILE A 112 -15.70 -10.03 -2.06
CA ILE A 112 -16.89 -10.05 -1.19
C ILE A 112 -17.75 -8.80 -1.35
N SER A 113 -17.23 -7.78 -2.06
CA SER A 113 -17.98 -6.57 -2.42
C SER A 113 -17.46 -5.98 -3.73
N ASN A 114 -18.29 -5.19 -4.39
CA ASN A 114 -17.85 -4.36 -5.52
C ASN A 114 -17.03 -3.17 -5.01
N SER A 115 -15.91 -2.92 -5.67
CA SER A 115 -15.03 -1.79 -5.35
C SER A 115 -14.27 -1.32 -6.58
N LYS A 116 -14.04 -0.01 -6.67
CA LYS A 116 -13.14 0.59 -7.69
C LYS A 116 -11.74 0.00 -7.63
N LEU A 117 -11.26 -0.41 -6.44
CA LEU A 117 -9.96 -1.09 -6.26
C LEU A 117 -9.86 -2.40 -7.04
N LEU A 118 -10.98 -3.09 -7.28
CA LEU A 118 -11.04 -4.37 -7.98
C LEU A 118 -11.59 -4.26 -9.42
N LYS A 119 -11.64 -3.06 -9.98
CA LYS A 119 -12.01 -2.84 -11.38
C LYS A 119 -11.03 -3.58 -12.31
N ASN A 120 -11.56 -4.34 -13.27
CA ASN A 120 -10.82 -5.17 -14.23
C ASN A 120 -9.94 -6.27 -13.59
N ILE A 121 -10.20 -6.65 -12.33
CA ILE A 121 -9.59 -7.79 -11.67
C ILE A 121 -10.68 -8.86 -11.53
N LYS A 122 -10.42 -10.09 -11.97
CA LYS A 122 -11.38 -11.18 -11.89
C LYS A 122 -11.47 -11.75 -10.47
N ASN A 123 -12.58 -12.42 -10.16
CA ASN A 123 -12.68 -13.18 -8.92
C ASN A 123 -11.78 -14.43 -9.00
N ASN A 124 -11.22 -14.84 -7.87
CA ASN A 124 -10.30 -15.98 -7.75
C ASN A 124 -8.97 -15.84 -8.52
N GLU A 125 -8.56 -14.63 -8.89
CA GLU A 125 -7.19 -14.42 -9.37
C GLU A 125 -6.17 -14.68 -8.27
N ILE A 126 -4.97 -15.12 -8.65
CA ILE A 126 -3.89 -15.45 -7.72
C ILE A 126 -3.21 -14.19 -7.21
N SER A 127 -3.15 -14.08 -5.90
CA SER A 127 -2.35 -13.09 -5.16
C SER A 127 -1.27 -13.78 -4.34
N TRP A 128 -0.16 -13.11 -4.09
CA TRP A 128 0.93 -13.62 -3.26
C TRP A 128 0.79 -13.13 -1.83
N MET A 129 0.70 -14.07 -0.91
CA MET A 129 0.67 -13.82 0.53
C MET A 129 2.05 -14.12 1.15
N SER A 130 2.43 -13.34 2.16
CA SER A 130 3.68 -13.54 2.91
C SER A 130 3.54 -12.97 4.32
N HIS A 131 2.69 -13.60 5.15
CA HIS A 131 2.42 -13.08 6.49
C HIS A 131 2.15 -14.17 7.53
N GLY A 132 2.63 -13.92 8.74
CA GLY A 132 2.35 -14.73 9.93
C GLY A 132 1.28 -14.13 10.85
N ASP A 133 0.97 -12.85 10.68
CA ASP A 133 -0.08 -12.14 11.41
C ASP A 133 -1.28 -11.89 10.48
N THR A 134 -2.49 -11.93 11.02
CA THR A 134 -3.74 -11.81 10.25
C THR A 134 -4.66 -10.77 10.87
N ILE A 135 -5.28 -9.94 10.04
CA ILE A 135 -6.31 -8.99 10.45
C ILE A 135 -7.59 -9.77 10.74
N VAL A 136 -8.00 -9.81 11.99
CA VAL A 136 -9.19 -10.56 12.45
C VAL A 136 -10.42 -9.68 12.66
N LYS A 137 -10.20 -8.36 12.88
CA LYS A 137 -11.28 -7.38 13.02
C LYS A 137 -10.83 -6.06 12.40
N LEU A 138 -11.64 -5.50 11.54
CA LEU A 138 -11.42 -4.17 10.98
C LEU A 138 -11.89 -3.07 11.93
N PRO A 139 -11.31 -1.87 11.83
CA PRO A 139 -11.80 -0.68 12.51
C PRO A 139 -13.23 -0.32 12.10
N ASN A 140 -13.91 0.47 12.92
CA ASN A 140 -15.19 1.07 12.54
C ASN A 140 -15.01 1.90 11.25
N LYS A 141 -16.03 1.92 10.39
CA LYS A 141 -16.07 2.62 9.08
C LYS A 141 -15.13 2.04 7.99
N ILE A 142 -14.38 0.98 8.29
CA ILE A 142 -13.56 0.26 7.31
C ILE A 142 -14.21 -1.09 6.99
N LYS A 143 -14.33 -1.40 5.69
CA LYS A 143 -14.99 -2.63 5.22
C LYS A 143 -14.02 -3.53 4.50
N ALA A 144 -14.16 -4.84 4.71
CA ALA A 144 -13.48 -5.83 3.90
C ALA A 144 -14.06 -5.83 2.47
N ILE A 145 -13.19 -5.89 1.49
CA ILE A 145 -13.52 -5.90 0.05
C ILE A 145 -13.24 -7.26 -0.56
N ALA A 146 -12.18 -7.94 -0.10
CA ALA A 146 -11.83 -9.28 -0.52
C ALA A 146 -11.22 -10.08 0.63
N LYS A 147 -11.31 -11.40 0.50
CA LYS A 147 -10.70 -12.38 1.41
C LYS A 147 -9.77 -13.31 0.64
N SER A 148 -8.84 -13.95 1.34
CA SER A 148 -8.09 -15.09 0.83
C SER A 148 -8.99 -16.31 0.66
N GLU A 149 -8.53 -17.34 -0.01
CA GLU A 149 -9.25 -18.62 -0.08
C GLU A 149 -9.41 -19.29 1.29
N PHE A 150 -8.56 -18.93 2.25
CA PHE A 150 -8.61 -19.41 3.64
C PHE A 150 -9.50 -18.53 4.54
N GLY A 151 -10.13 -17.48 3.98
CA GLY A 151 -11.08 -16.63 4.70
C GLY A 151 -10.47 -15.40 5.39
N SER A 152 -9.16 -15.22 5.33
CA SER A 152 -8.49 -14.03 5.89
C SER A 152 -8.83 -12.77 5.11
N ILE A 153 -8.91 -11.62 5.79
CA ILE A 153 -9.12 -10.33 5.13
C ILE A 153 -7.90 -9.98 4.29
N SER A 154 -8.07 -9.96 2.96
CA SER A 154 -6.99 -9.70 2.01
C SER A 154 -6.97 -8.28 1.48
N LEU A 155 -8.13 -7.60 1.44
CA LEU A 155 -8.27 -6.23 1.00
C LEU A 155 -9.37 -5.55 1.79
N PHE A 156 -9.13 -4.31 2.22
CA PHE A 156 -10.11 -3.48 2.91
C PHE A 156 -9.93 -2.01 2.53
N SER A 157 -10.98 -1.20 2.70
CA SER A 157 -10.89 0.26 2.62
C SER A 157 -11.94 0.96 3.48
N SER A 158 -11.71 2.24 3.77
CA SER A 158 -12.75 3.20 4.12
C SER A 158 -13.62 3.49 2.89
N SER A 159 -14.82 4.05 3.09
CA SER A 159 -15.77 4.33 2.00
C SER A 159 -15.27 5.40 1.03
N ASP A 160 -14.45 6.31 1.49
CA ASP A 160 -13.82 7.42 0.76
C ASP A 160 -12.44 7.05 0.18
N PHE A 161 -11.96 5.81 0.42
CA PHE A 161 -10.63 5.33 0.04
C PHE A 161 -9.45 6.09 0.65
N MET A 162 -9.66 6.91 1.67
CA MET A 162 -8.56 7.55 2.39
C MET A 162 -7.68 6.53 3.12
N ILE A 163 -8.24 5.41 3.52
CA ILE A 163 -7.50 4.27 4.09
C ILE A 163 -7.77 3.02 3.25
N VAL A 164 -6.72 2.48 2.68
CA VAL A 164 -6.74 1.21 1.93
C VAL A 164 -5.67 0.30 2.48
N GLY A 165 -5.97 -0.97 2.65
CA GLY A 165 -4.99 -1.97 3.09
C GLY A 165 -5.13 -3.28 2.34
N THR A 166 -4.00 -3.81 1.89
CA THR A 166 -3.91 -5.13 1.26
C THR A 166 -2.95 -6.02 2.02
N GLN A 167 -3.38 -7.25 2.31
CA GLN A 167 -2.53 -8.24 2.96
C GLN A 167 -1.61 -8.93 1.94
N PHE A 168 -2.01 -9.01 0.68
CA PHE A 168 -1.18 -9.51 -0.42
C PHE A 168 -0.18 -8.46 -0.90
N HIS A 169 0.83 -8.92 -1.63
CA HIS A 169 1.89 -8.10 -2.22
C HIS A 169 1.57 -7.79 -3.70
N PRO A 170 1.03 -6.60 -4.04
CA PRO A 170 0.74 -6.24 -5.43
C PRO A 170 1.99 -5.97 -6.26
N GLU A 171 3.12 -5.73 -5.62
CA GLU A 171 4.39 -5.38 -6.26
C GLU A 171 5.14 -6.59 -6.84
N VAL A 172 4.87 -7.81 -6.35
CA VAL A 172 5.59 -9.00 -6.80
C VAL A 172 4.97 -9.61 -8.05
N ALA A 173 5.79 -10.28 -8.88
CA ALA A 173 5.34 -10.87 -10.14
C ALA A 173 4.27 -11.96 -9.96
N HIS A 174 4.27 -12.64 -8.80
CA HIS A 174 3.32 -13.70 -8.49
C HIS A 174 1.88 -13.20 -8.22
N THR A 175 1.66 -11.89 -8.04
CA THR A 175 0.34 -11.27 -8.03
C THR A 175 0.05 -10.74 -9.42
N ALA A 176 -0.58 -11.57 -10.27
CA ALA A 176 -0.78 -11.27 -11.69
C ALA A 176 -1.53 -9.94 -11.94
N PHE A 177 -2.49 -9.62 -11.09
CA PHE A 177 -3.28 -8.39 -11.17
C PHE A 177 -2.67 -7.19 -10.40
N GLY A 178 -1.48 -7.35 -9.82
CA GLY A 178 -0.89 -6.33 -8.94
C GLY A 178 -0.71 -4.97 -9.60
N GLN A 179 -0.31 -4.94 -10.88
CA GLN A 179 -0.18 -3.70 -11.65
C GLN A 179 -1.55 -3.03 -11.86
N GLN A 180 -2.60 -3.81 -12.15
CA GLN A 180 -3.96 -3.29 -12.30
C GLN A 180 -4.50 -2.74 -10.97
N PHE A 181 -4.23 -3.43 -9.85
CA PHE A 181 -4.60 -2.96 -8.52
C PHE A 181 -3.95 -1.61 -8.18
N LEU A 182 -2.64 -1.49 -8.39
CA LEU A 182 -1.91 -0.23 -8.16
C LEU A 182 -2.41 0.89 -9.07
N LYS A 183 -2.72 0.59 -10.34
CA LYS A 183 -3.34 1.55 -11.26
C LYS A 183 -4.71 2.01 -10.74
N ASN A 184 -5.57 1.09 -10.31
CA ASN A 184 -6.89 1.43 -9.78
C ASN A 184 -6.79 2.36 -8.56
N PHE A 185 -5.84 2.09 -7.66
CA PHE A 185 -5.61 2.96 -6.51
C PHE A 185 -5.01 4.31 -6.91
N LEU A 186 -3.87 4.32 -7.60
CA LEU A 186 -3.12 5.54 -7.87
C LEU A 186 -3.80 6.45 -8.91
N VAL A 187 -4.34 5.86 -9.99
CA VAL A 187 -4.90 6.63 -11.10
C VAL A 187 -6.40 6.84 -10.93
N ASP A 188 -7.17 5.78 -10.70
CA ASP A 188 -8.63 5.86 -10.72
C ASP A 188 -9.21 6.41 -9.40
N ILE A 189 -8.48 6.29 -8.27
CA ILE A 189 -8.93 6.76 -6.94
C ILE A 189 -8.18 8.03 -6.53
N VAL A 190 -6.85 8.00 -6.45
CA VAL A 190 -6.02 9.16 -6.04
C VAL A 190 -6.00 10.24 -7.12
N GLY A 191 -6.14 9.87 -8.40
CA GLY A 191 -6.07 10.81 -9.53
C GLY A 191 -4.65 11.16 -9.95
N CYS A 192 -3.67 10.29 -9.67
CA CYS A 192 -2.28 10.52 -10.06
C CYS A 192 -2.12 10.64 -11.58
N LYS A 193 -1.37 11.65 -12.02
CA LYS A 193 -1.04 11.90 -13.43
C LYS A 193 0.04 10.93 -13.90
N GLN A 194 -0.20 10.24 -15.01
CA GLN A 194 0.73 9.31 -15.65
C GLN A 194 1.65 10.03 -16.67
N ASN A 195 2.33 11.07 -16.25
CA ASN A 195 3.11 11.96 -17.12
C ASN A 195 4.57 12.11 -16.70
N TRP A 196 5.03 11.34 -15.73
CA TRP A 196 6.42 11.33 -15.32
C TRP A 196 7.26 10.39 -16.21
N LYS A 197 8.46 10.86 -16.62
CA LYS A 197 9.47 10.09 -17.32
C LYS A 197 10.84 10.37 -16.70
N PRO A 198 11.72 9.36 -16.53
CA PRO A 198 13.06 9.53 -15.94
C PRO A 198 13.90 10.60 -16.65
N GLU A 199 13.81 10.68 -17.97
CA GLU A 199 14.53 11.65 -18.81
C GLU A 199 14.23 13.11 -18.45
N LYS A 200 13.00 13.40 -17.96
CA LYS A 200 12.63 14.75 -17.55
C LYS A 200 13.36 15.20 -16.28
N LEU A 201 13.69 14.28 -15.37
CA LEU A 201 14.46 14.58 -14.15
C LEU A 201 15.92 14.90 -14.46
N VAL A 202 16.54 14.15 -15.35
CA VAL A 202 17.92 14.39 -15.79
C VAL A 202 18.04 15.76 -16.42
N ASN A 203 17.14 16.12 -17.34
CA ASN A 203 17.12 17.41 -18.02
C ASN A 203 16.82 18.58 -17.07
N GLN A 204 16.05 18.38 -16.00
CA GLN A 204 15.81 19.42 -14.98
C GLN A 204 17.06 19.65 -14.11
N LYS A 205 17.70 18.57 -13.63
CA LYS A 205 18.91 18.70 -12.84
C LYS A 205 20.09 19.29 -13.62
N ILE A 206 20.19 19.02 -14.91
CA ILE A 206 21.20 19.65 -15.78
C ILE A 206 20.95 21.15 -15.94
N LYS A 207 19.70 21.62 -15.86
CA LYS A 207 19.36 23.06 -15.93
C LYS A 207 19.52 23.80 -14.60
N GLU A 208 19.63 23.06 -13.48
CA GLU A 208 19.83 23.61 -12.13
C GLU A 208 21.33 23.69 -11.74
N ILE A 209 22.24 23.16 -12.59
CA ILE A 209 23.70 23.27 -12.52
C ILE A 209 24.19 24.37 -13.42
#